data_c598bbcc0fec8e8c8fbd1292134f2ec3
#
_entry.id   c598bbcc0fec8e8c8fbd1292134f2ec3
#
_cell.length_a   1.000
_cell.length_b   1.000
_cell.length_c   1.000
_cell.angle_alpha   90.00
_cell.angle_beta   90.00
_cell.angle_gamma   90.00
#
_symmetry.space_group_name_H-M   'P 1'
#
loop_
_entity.id
_entity.type
_entity.pdbx_description
1 polymer ?
#
loop_
_entity_poly.entity_id
_entity_poly.type
_entity_poly.pdbx_seq_one_letter_code
_entity_poly.pdbx_strand_id
1 'polypeptide(L)'
;MLPRYQHNGNLPAGIHEATWAEFVERFGRTAHRQQLLQGLAAGLAQLKAAGCTTVYVDGSFVTDVENVFNERPHDFDACWEVHGVNVDSLDAVFFTFEAARAAQKAQFGGEFFPADWPADPQGSPFVEYFQQDKNGRAKGIVKIALETLP
;
A
#
# COMPACT_ATOMS: atom_id res chain seq x y z
N MET A 1 12.84 -4.69 11.03
CA MET A 1 12.20 -6.01 11.13
C MET A 1 10.70 -5.86 11.37
N LEU A 2 9.88 -6.53 10.57
CA LEU A 2 8.43 -6.45 10.69
C LEU A 2 7.92 -7.30 11.86
N PRO A 3 6.95 -6.80 12.64
CA PRO A 3 6.39 -7.55 13.76
C PRO A 3 5.53 -8.71 13.29
N ARG A 4 5.20 -9.62 14.20
CA ARG A 4 4.27 -10.70 13.93
C ARG A 4 2.85 -10.17 13.79
N TYR A 5 2.03 -10.87 13.02
CA TYR A 5 0.60 -10.60 12.97
C TYR A 5 -0.05 -10.80 14.34
N GLN A 6 -1.06 -9.99 14.61
CA GLN A 6 -1.95 -10.20 15.74
C GLN A 6 -2.92 -11.36 15.46
N HIS A 7 -3.63 -11.78 16.49
CA HIS A 7 -4.58 -12.88 16.39
C HIS A 7 -5.67 -12.63 15.34
N ASN A 8 -6.06 -11.36 15.16
CA ASN A 8 -7.06 -10.98 14.15
C ASN A 8 -6.50 -10.87 12.73
N GLY A 9 -5.22 -11.14 12.52
CA GLY A 9 -4.57 -11.08 11.22
C GLY A 9 -3.96 -9.72 10.86
N ASN A 10 -4.25 -8.68 11.64
CA ASN A 10 -3.66 -7.36 11.40
C ASN A 10 -2.23 -7.30 11.94
N LEU A 11 -1.40 -6.43 11.36
CA LEU A 11 -0.19 -6.02 12.01
C LEU A 11 -0.54 -5.19 13.26
N PRO A 12 0.31 -5.20 14.31
CA PRO A 12 0.09 -4.31 15.44
C PRO A 12 -0.05 -2.86 15.01
N ALA A 13 -0.84 -2.08 15.74
CA ALA A 13 -1.09 -0.68 15.41
C ALA A 13 0.21 0.10 15.19
N GLY A 14 0.17 1.07 14.29
CA GLY A 14 1.29 1.96 13.99
C GLY A 14 1.87 1.76 12.60
N ILE A 15 2.94 2.48 12.33
CA ILE A 15 3.64 2.45 11.05
C ILE A 15 4.93 1.65 11.25
N HIS A 16 5.07 0.56 10.49
CA HIS A 16 6.21 -0.35 10.58
C HIS A 16 7.12 -0.17 9.37
N GLU A 17 8.37 0.17 9.60
CA GLU A 17 9.32 0.37 8.50
C GLU A 17 9.85 -0.96 7.98
N ALA A 18 10.00 -1.04 6.65
CA ALA A 18 10.60 -2.18 5.98
C ALA A 18 11.36 -1.74 4.74
N THR A 19 12.41 -2.46 4.40
CA THR A 19 13.01 -2.38 3.07
C THR A 19 12.12 -3.14 2.09
N TRP A 20 12.31 -2.88 0.79
CA TRP A 20 11.59 -3.63 -0.23
C TRP A 20 11.84 -5.14 -0.10
N ALA A 21 13.08 -5.55 0.15
CA ALA A 21 13.42 -6.96 0.32
C ALA A 21 12.67 -7.60 1.50
N GLU A 22 12.62 -6.92 2.64
CA GLU A 22 11.85 -7.39 3.81
C GLU A 22 10.35 -7.49 3.49
N PHE A 23 9.84 -6.53 2.76
CA PHE A 23 8.43 -6.51 2.35
C PHE A 23 8.09 -7.70 1.45
N VAL A 24 8.90 -7.94 0.44
CA VAL A 24 8.72 -9.08 -0.48
C VAL A 24 8.79 -10.41 0.27
N GLU A 25 9.77 -10.55 1.18
CA GLU A 25 9.93 -11.77 1.95
C GLU A 25 8.69 -12.05 2.83
N ARG A 26 8.17 -11.04 3.50
CA ARG A 26 7.03 -11.20 4.40
C ARG A 26 5.72 -11.43 3.66
N PHE A 27 5.44 -10.63 2.64
CA PHE A 27 4.10 -10.56 2.03
C PHE A 27 3.99 -11.28 0.69
N GLY A 28 5.09 -11.72 0.10
CA GLY A 28 5.14 -12.38 -1.21
C GLY A 28 5.21 -13.90 -1.16
N ARG A 29 4.55 -14.55 -0.21
CA ARG A 29 4.71 -15.98 0.05
C ARG A 29 3.86 -16.89 -0.86
N THR A 30 2.91 -16.35 -1.60
CA THR A 30 2.11 -17.13 -2.53
C THR A 30 2.30 -16.62 -3.95
N ALA A 31 2.00 -17.45 -4.95
CA ALA A 31 2.07 -17.05 -6.36
C ALA A 31 1.15 -15.85 -6.62
N HIS A 32 -0.05 -15.85 -6.03
CA HIS A 32 -1.00 -14.75 -6.17
C HIS A 32 -0.44 -13.43 -5.60
N ARG A 33 0.17 -13.48 -4.41
CA ARG A 33 0.80 -12.30 -3.81
C ARG A 33 2.00 -11.81 -4.60
N GLN A 34 2.78 -12.73 -5.17
CA GLN A 34 3.92 -12.36 -6.03
C GLN A 34 3.46 -11.63 -7.30
N GLN A 35 2.32 -12.02 -7.85
CA GLN A 35 1.73 -11.33 -9.00
C GLN A 35 1.32 -9.91 -8.63
N LEU A 36 0.69 -9.71 -7.48
CA LEU A 36 0.34 -8.37 -6.98
C LEU A 36 1.59 -7.53 -6.72
N LEU A 37 2.66 -8.14 -6.19
CA LEU A 37 3.92 -7.45 -5.95
C LEU A 37 4.56 -6.95 -7.25
N GLN A 38 4.41 -7.64 -8.35
CA GLN A 38 4.91 -7.16 -9.65
C GLN A 38 4.25 -5.84 -10.04
N GLY A 39 2.94 -5.74 -9.87
CA GLY A 39 2.19 -4.51 -10.13
C GLY A 39 2.56 -3.39 -9.17
N LEU A 40 2.69 -3.71 -7.89
CA LEU A 40 3.12 -2.75 -6.89
C LEU A 40 4.53 -2.22 -7.22
N ALA A 41 5.47 -3.10 -7.53
CA ALA A 41 6.83 -2.72 -7.89
C ALA A 41 6.87 -1.78 -9.10
N ALA A 42 6.03 -2.04 -10.11
CA ALA A 42 5.94 -1.18 -11.30
C ALA A 42 5.46 0.22 -10.93
N GLY A 43 4.44 0.32 -10.10
CA GLY A 43 3.94 1.62 -9.61
C GLY A 43 4.96 2.35 -8.74
N LEU A 44 5.63 1.65 -7.85
CA LEU A 44 6.67 2.22 -6.99
C LEU A 44 7.85 2.75 -7.81
N ALA A 45 8.24 2.05 -8.87
CA ALA A 45 9.32 2.50 -9.75
C ALA A 45 8.97 3.82 -10.43
N GLN A 46 7.73 3.98 -10.89
CA GLN A 46 7.26 5.23 -11.49
C GLN A 46 7.22 6.37 -10.46
N LEU A 47 6.74 6.11 -9.27
CA LEU A 47 6.73 7.09 -8.18
C LEU A 47 8.15 7.54 -7.82
N LYS A 48 9.06 6.60 -7.69
CA LYS A 48 10.47 6.88 -7.40
C LYS A 48 11.09 7.77 -8.49
N ALA A 49 10.83 7.43 -9.75
CA ALA A 49 11.34 8.21 -10.89
C ALA A 49 10.82 9.65 -10.89
N ALA A 50 9.61 9.88 -10.34
CA ALA A 50 9.01 11.20 -10.21
C ALA A 50 9.46 11.95 -8.95
N GLY A 51 10.31 11.35 -8.12
CA GLY A 51 10.85 11.98 -6.92
C GLY A 51 10.22 11.55 -5.60
N CYS A 52 9.30 10.57 -5.62
CA CYS A 52 8.72 10.03 -4.40
C CYS A 52 9.76 9.24 -3.61
N THR A 53 9.81 9.45 -2.30
CA THR A 53 10.77 8.78 -1.42
C THR A 53 10.15 7.70 -0.56
N THR A 54 8.84 7.76 -0.32
CA THR A 54 8.19 6.95 0.71
C THR A 54 6.80 6.55 0.28
N VAL A 55 6.46 5.27 0.50
CA VAL A 55 5.13 4.73 0.28
C VAL A 55 4.72 3.91 1.50
N TYR A 56 3.43 3.97 1.84
CA TYR A 56 2.82 3.16 2.90
C TYR A 56 1.89 2.15 2.24
N VAL A 57 2.09 0.86 2.53
CA VAL A 57 1.20 -0.19 2.03
C VAL A 57 0.27 -0.63 3.16
N ASP A 58 -0.99 -0.74 2.85
CA ASP A 58 -2.05 -1.04 3.80
C ASP A 58 -3.05 -2.03 3.21
N GLY A 59 -4.17 -2.21 3.88
CA GLY A 59 -5.25 -3.05 3.40
C GLY A 59 -4.99 -4.54 3.59
N SER A 60 -5.71 -5.35 2.83
CA SER A 60 -5.64 -6.82 2.94
C SER A 60 -4.28 -7.39 2.57
N PHE A 61 -3.51 -6.68 1.75
CA PHE A 61 -2.19 -7.16 1.35
C PHE A 61 -1.21 -7.29 2.53
N VAL A 62 -1.33 -6.43 3.53
CA VAL A 62 -0.51 -6.50 4.76
C VAL A 62 -1.24 -7.16 5.93
N THR A 63 -2.29 -7.90 5.63
CA THR A 63 -3.09 -8.67 6.60
C THR A 63 -2.91 -10.17 6.31
N ASP A 64 -2.94 -10.99 7.35
CA ASP A 64 -2.85 -12.45 7.22
C ASP A 64 -4.21 -13.05 6.85
N VAL A 65 -4.73 -12.65 5.69
CA VAL A 65 -6.07 -13.05 5.25
C VAL A 65 -6.17 -14.54 4.92
N GLU A 66 -5.08 -15.15 4.47
CA GLU A 66 -5.07 -16.56 4.13
C GLU A 66 -5.28 -17.45 5.35
N ASN A 67 -4.62 -17.15 6.46
CA ASN A 67 -4.70 -17.96 7.67
C ASN A 67 -5.91 -17.61 8.54
N VAL A 68 -6.31 -16.33 8.60
CA VAL A 68 -7.38 -15.90 9.49
C VAL A 68 -8.76 -16.02 8.84
N PHE A 69 -8.87 -15.72 7.54
CA PHE A 69 -10.16 -15.67 6.83
C PHE A 69 -10.29 -16.70 5.71
N ASN A 70 -9.26 -17.52 5.46
CA ASN A 70 -9.23 -18.45 4.33
C ASN A 70 -9.52 -17.74 2.99
N GLU A 71 -8.92 -16.57 2.82
CA GLU A 71 -9.06 -15.71 1.65
C GLU A 71 -7.70 -15.38 1.07
N ARG A 72 -7.67 -14.60 -0.01
CA ARG A 72 -6.46 -14.01 -0.54
C ARG A 72 -6.73 -12.54 -0.86
N PRO A 73 -5.72 -11.66 -0.81
CA PRO A 73 -5.95 -10.26 -1.16
C PRO A 73 -6.31 -10.14 -2.63
N HIS A 74 -7.34 -9.34 -2.95
CA HIS A 74 -7.73 -9.08 -4.34
C HIS A 74 -6.80 -8.07 -5.00
N ASP A 75 -6.30 -7.12 -4.21
CA ASP A 75 -5.44 -6.03 -4.66
C ASP A 75 -4.56 -5.56 -3.50
N PHE A 76 -3.69 -4.61 -3.77
CA PHE A 76 -2.97 -3.87 -2.74
C PHE A 76 -3.52 -2.45 -2.64
N ASP A 77 -3.33 -1.81 -1.49
CA ASP A 77 -3.59 -0.40 -1.27
C ASP A 77 -2.29 0.27 -0.83
N ALA A 78 -1.95 1.37 -1.46
CA ALA A 78 -0.72 2.09 -1.16
C ALA A 78 -0.95 3.60 -1.14
N CYS A 79 -0.36 4.27 -0.14
CA CYS A 79 -0.36 5.72 -0.05
C CYS A 79 1.04 6.23 -0.33
N TRP A 80 1.17 7.26 -1.18
CA TRP A 80 2.48 7.80 -1.53
C TRP A 80 2.65 9.22 -1.03
N GLU A 81 3.85 9.50 -0.50
CA GLU A 81 4.20 10.84 -0.03
C GLU A 81 4.30 11.80 -1.21
N VAL A 82 3.58 12.90 -1.14
CA VAL A 82 3.51 13.88 -2.22
C VAL A 82 4.71 14.83 -2.20
N HIS A 83 5.31 15.03 -1.02
CA HIS A 83 6.43 15.95 -0.87
C HIS A 83 7.61 15.56 -1.76
N GLY A 84 8.09 16.49 -2.56
CA GLY A 84 9.22 16.26 -3.47
C GLY A 84 8.86 15.58 -4.78
N VAL A 85 7.60 15.19 -4.99
CA VAL A 85 7.18 14.55 -6.22
C VAL A 85 6.90 15.58 -7.31
N ASN A 86 7.47 15.35 -8.50
CA ASN A 86 7.12 16.11 -9.69
C ASN A 86 5.85 15.51 -10.31
N VAL A 87 4.69 16.06 -9.95
CA VAL A 87 3.40 15.52 -10.40
C VAL A 87 3.22 15.61 -11.90
N ASP A 88 3.88 16.54 -12.58
CA ASP A 88 3.79 16.70 -14.04
C ASP A 88 4.50 15.57 -14.78
N SER A 89 5.48 14.91 -14.15
CA SER A 89 6.18 13.77 -14.74
C SER A 89 5.56 12.43 -14.36
N LEU A 90 4.55 12.44 -13.48
CA LEU A 90 3.88 11.23 -13.03
C LEU A 90 2.75 10.86 -13.99
N ASP A 91 2.60 9.57 -14.27
CA ASP A 91 1.48 9.08 -15.10
C ASP A 91 0.15 9.53 -14.50
N ALA A 92 -0.73 10.03 -15.36
CA ALA A 92 -2.05 10.52 -14.96
C ALA A 92 -2.89 9.44 -14.24
N VAL A 93 -2.59 8.16 -14.42
CA VAL A 93 -3.29 7.06 -13.75
C VAL A 93 -3.25 7.19 -12.22
N PHE A 94 -2.18 7.77 -11.66
CA PHE A 94 -2.07 7.99 -10.22
C PHE A 94 -3.10 9.00 -9.69
N PHE A 95 -3.74 9.75 -10.57
CA PHE A 95 -4.78 10.71 -10.24
C PHE A 95 -6.14 10.34 -10.85
N THR A 96 -6.28 9.12 -11.36
CA THR A 96 -7.52 8.64 -12.00
C THR A 96 -8.28 7.78 -11.00
N PHE A 97 -9.28 8.38 -10.37
CA PHE A 97 -10.03 7.75 -9.28
C PHE A 97 -11.42 7.24 -9.69
N GLU A 98 -11.87 7.52 -10.91
CA GLU A 98 -13.19 7.14 -11.40
C GLU A 98 -13.40 5.62 -11.37
N ALA A 99 -14.67 5.21 -11.26
CA ALA A 99 -15.08 3.80 -11.24
C ALA A 99 -14.30 2.98 -10.21
N ALA A 100 -14.20 3.51 -8.98
CA ALA A 100 -13.46 2.89 -7.87
C ALA A 100 -12.00 2.57 -8.26
N ARG A 101 -11.36 3.50 -8.96
CA ARG A 101 -9.95 3.43 -9.39
C ARG A 101 -9.66 2.27 -10.33
N ALA A 102 -10.65 1.98 -11.21
CA ALA A 102 -10.54 0.85 -12.15
C ALA A 102 -9.30 0.91 -13.03
N ALA A 103 -8.88 2.10 -13.47
CA ALA A 103 -7.70 2.27 -14.32
C ALA A 103 -6.40 1.86 -13.57
N GLN A 104 -6.28 2.22 -12.30
CA GLN A 104 -5.13 1.83 -11.47
C GLN A 104 -5.10 0.31 -11.27
N LYS A 105 -6.25 -0.28 -10.94
CA LYS A 105 -6.37 -1.73 -10.75
C LYS A 105 -6.02 -2.50 -12.03
N ALA A 106 -6.46 -1.99 -13.18
CA ALA A 106 -6.16 -2.62 -14.47
C ALA A 106 -4.66 -2.56 -14.79
N GLN A 107 -4.01 -1.46 -14.49
CA GLN A 107 -2.60 -1.27 -14.82
C GLN A 107 -1.66 -1.93 -13.81
N PHE A 108 -1.96 -1.85 -12.50
CA PHE A 108 -1.04 -2.25 -11.44
C PHE A 108 -1.54 -3.41 -10.58
N GLY A 109 -2.82 -3.70 -10.60
CA GLY A 109 -3.40 -4.71 -9.69
C GLY A 109 -3.69 -4.18 -8.29
N GLY A 110 -3.76 -2.87 -8.12
CA GLY A 110 -4.05 -2.23 -6.84
C GLY A 110 -4.34 -0.75 -6.97
N GLU A 111 -4.43 -0.10 -5.82
CA GLU A 111 -4.83 1.30 -5.72
C GLU A 111 -3.72 2.13 -5.09
N PHE A 112 -3.54 3.34 -5.62
CA PHE A 112 -2.58 4.32 -5.10
C PHE A 112 -3.31 5.59 -4.72
N PHE A 113 -2.99 6.12 -3.52
CA PHE A 113 -3.59 7.34 -2.99
C PHE A 113 -2.47 8.29 -2.55
N PRO A 114 -2.60 9.61 -2.84
CA PRO A 114 -1.71 10.58 -2.20
C PRO A 114 -1.91 10.53 -0.69
N ALA A 115 -0.83 10.36 0.08
CA ALA A 115 -0.91 10.04 1.50
C ALA A 115 -1.62 11.12 2.35
N ASP A 116 -1.47 12.38 1.97
CA ASP A 116 -2.02 13.52 2.71
C ASP A 116 -3.35 14.04 2.18
N TRP A 117 -3.91 13.42 1.13
CA TRP A 117 -5.23 13.81 0.63
C TRP A 117 -6.34 13.28 1.55
N PRO A 118 -7.47 14.01 1.65
CA PRO A 118 -8.56 13.58 2.54
C PRO A 118 -9.24 12.32 2.03
N ALA A 119 -9.40 11.36 2.95
CA ALA A 119 -10.02 10.06 2.66
C ALA A 119 -11.49 10.01 3.08
N ASP A 120 -11.92 10.91 3.96
CA ASP A 120 -13.27 10.90 4.53
C ASP A 120 -13.80 12.34 4.68
N PRO A 121 -15.10 12.52 5.03
CA PRO A 121 -15.69 13.85 5.22
C PRO A 121 -15.06 14.68 6.34
N GLN A 122 -14.39 14.03 7.31
CA GLN A 122 -13.69 14.71 8.40
C GLN A 122 -12.33 15.24 7.96
N GLY A 123 -11.87 14.89 6.76
CA GLY A 123 -10.59 15.35 6.24
C GLY A 123 -9.40 14.52 6.69
N SER A 124 -9.61 13.32 7.20
CA SER A 124 -8.52 12.43 7.60
C SER A 124 -7.64 12.09 6.39
N PRO A 125 -6.31 12.30 6.48
CA PRO A 125 -5.42 11.89 5.38
C PRO A 125 -5.50 10.39 5.12
N PHE A 126 -5.30 9.96 3.88
CA PHE A 126 -5.33 8.54 3.54
C PHE A 126 -4.39 7.70 4.41
N VAL A 127 -3.21 8.21 4.71
CA VAL A 127 -2.25 7.48 5.55
C VAL A 127 -2.78 7.21 6.96
N GLU A 128 -3.57 8.11 7.52
CA GLU A 128 -4.22 7.91 8.82
C GLU A 128 -5.46 7.04 8.71
N TYR A 129 -6.28 7.28 7.69
CA TYR A 129 -7.51 6.54 7.44
C TYR A 129 -7.25 5.03 7.36
N PHE A 130 -6.19 4.62 6.67
CA PHE A 130 -5.86 3.21 6.48
C PHE A 130 -5.21 2.55 7.70
N GLN A 131 -4.98 3.28 8.79
CA GLN A 131 -4.53 2.69 10.04
C GLN A 131 -5.68 2.14 10.90
N GLN A 132 -6.84 1.97 10.29
CA GLN A 132 -8.00 1.32 10.89
C GLN A 132 -8.53 0.27 9.92
N ASP A 133 -9.05 -0.83 10.45
CA ASP A 133 -9.77 -1.81 9.64
C ASP A 133 -11.23 -1.37 9.45
N LYS A 134 -11.98 -2.15 8.67
CA LYS A 134 -13.39 -1.84 8.38
C LYS A 134 -14.30 -1.84 9.61
N ASN A 135 -13.83 -2.42 10.72
CA ASN A 135 -14.54 -2.43 11.99
C ASN A 135 -14.06 -1.34 12.95
N GLY A 136 -13.22 -0.42 12.47
CA GLY A 136 -12.68 0.68 13.26
C GLY A 136 -11.56 0.30 14.22
N ARG A 137 -11.03 -0.92 14.14
CA ARG A 137 -9.93 -1.36 14.97
C ARG A 137 -8.61 -0.85 14.42
N ALA A 138 -7.68 -0.53 15.31
CA ALA A 138 -6.34 -0.10 14.91
C ALA A 138 -5.65 -1.20 14.11
N LYS A 139 -5.03 -0.80 13.01
CA LYS A 139 -4.38 -1.70 12.07
C LYS A 139 -3.05 -1.12 11.64
N GLY A 140 -1.98 -1.91 11.77
CA GLY A 140 -0.66 -1.49 11.33
C GLY A 140 -0.53 -1.44 9.82
N ILE A 141 0.28 -0.50 9.34
CA ILE A 141 0.64 -0.34 7.94
C ILE A 141 2.15 -0.40 7.79
N VAL A 142 2.64 -0.59 6.57
CA VAL A 142 4.07 -0.77 6.31
C VAL A 142 4.60 0.40 5.49
N LYS A 143 5.65 1.04 6.00
CA LYS A 143 6.35 2.14 5.35
C LYS A 143 7.57 1.61 4.60
N ILE A 144 7.65 1.89 3.31
CA ILE A 144 8.76 1.47 2.46
C ILE A 144 9.51 2.70 1.98
N ALA A 145 10.81 2.74 2.22
CA ALA A 145 11.70 3.74 1.63
C ALA A 145 12.01 3.32 0.19
N LEU A 146 11.66 4.16 -0.78
CA LEU A 146 11.79 3.79 -2.20
C LEU A 146 13.26 3.69 -2.66
N GLU A 147 14.20 4.24 -1.90
CA GLU A 147 15.62 4.03 -2.15
C GLU A 147 16.05 2.56 -2.01
N THR A 148 15.25 1.74 -1.31
CA THR A 148 15.54 0.32 -1.12
C THR A 148 15.06 -0.57 -2.28
N LEU A 149 14.39 -0.01 -3.27
CA LEU A 149 14.00 -0.74 -4.48
C LEU A 149 15.25 -1.15 -5.26
N PRO A 150 15.22 -2.34 -5.92
CA PRO A 150 16.35 -2.79 -6.74
C PRO A 150 16.59 -1.89 -7.95
#